data_4597583d18738d5f6da9a806c09b624e
#
_entry.id   4597583d18738d5f6da9a806c09b624e
#
_cell.length_a   1.000
_cell.length_b   1.000
_cell.length_c   1.000
_cell.angle_alpha   90.00
_cell.angle_beta   90.00
_cell.angle_gamma   90.00
#
_symmetry.space_group_name_H-M   'P 1'
#
loop_
_entity.id
_entity.type
_entity.pdbx_description
1 polymer ?
#
loop_
_entity_poly.entity_id
_entity_poly.type
_entity_poly.pdbx_seq_one_letter_code
_entity_poly.pdbx_strand_id
1 'polypeptide(L)'
;DVYKRQELGRIGQRRYGGVIYEEFLPELRGKRGIAVYNEMSENDDIVGAILFAIEMLLRQCDWNIEPGGDSAKDIEAAEFVESCMNDMQKTWIDTVSEILSFLTFGWSFHEIVYKRRMGNTKDPTTRSKYNDGLIGWKKLPIRAQETLYQWEYDDEDNLLGMTQMPPPSYNLYTIPTSKALLFRTKSRKDNPEGRSILRNAYRPWYFKRRIQEIEGIGIERDLAGLPVIHAPENLDIWNPDDPDAVRIRTDLETMVRRIRRDEMEGVVLPHGYELELLSSGGSRQFDTNAVINRYDTRIAMTVLADFIFLGHQQTGSWALSSDKTELFAMACGAFLDIICETFNSQGIPPLIDINGDHFKGITDYPKMTHGDIEDVDITKVAAYVRDMTGIGILVPDDGLEDYIRQVGHLPERTTDTRTPDEAREERKNQNQPPENNTATGKGENDDPEDIPDDIRQAAKRRLGRL
;
A
#
# COMPACT_ATOMS: atom_id res chain seq x y z
N ASP A 1 41.64 2.47 26.77
CA ASP A 1 41.02 3.55 25.93
C ASP A 1 40.25 3.04 24.71
N VAL A 2 40.02 1.73 24.61
CA VAL A 2 39.22 1.09 23.54
C VAL A 2 37.77 1.57 23.57
N TYR A 3 37.26 2.01 24.71
CA TYR A 3 35.89 2.49 24.88
C TYR A 3 35.67 3.98 24.53
N LYS A 4 36.71 4.75 24.21
CA LYS A 4 36.58 6.18 23.86
C LYS A 4 36.38 6.46 22.39
N ARG A 5 36.68 5.49 21.50
CA ARG A 5 36.37 5.50 20.07
C ARG A 5 36.00 4.08 19.67
N GLN A 6 34.72 3.76 19.77
CA GLN A 6 34.23 2.44 19.39
C GLN A 6 34.16 2.26 17.86
N GLU A 7 33.90 3.35 17.13
CA GLU A 7 33.86 3.36 15.68
C GLU A 7 35.11 4.05 15.12
N LEU A 8 35.91 3.31 14.33
CA LEU A 8 37.13 3.81 13.69
C LEU A 8 36.92 4.13 12.21
N GLY A 9 35.86 3.60 11.61
CA GLY A 9 35.52 3.80 10.20
C GLY A 9 34.44 4.84 10.02
N ARG A 10 34.02 5.02 8.76
CA ARG A 10 32.86 5.83 8.39
C ARG A 10 32.00 5.08 7.41
N ILE A 11 30.68 5.30 7.44
CA ILE A 11 29.69 4.64 6.56
C ILE A 11 29.96 4.94 5.08
N GLY A 12 30.65 6.03 4.75
CA GLY A 12 30.99 6.40 3.38
C GLY A 12 29.77 6.89 2.56
N GLN A 13 28.81 7.52 3.23
CA GLN A 13 27.69 8.21 2.60
C GLN A 13 28.20 9.45 1.86
N ARG A 14 27.76 9.63 0.61
CA ARG A 14 28.10 10.84 -0.17
C ARG A 14 27.12 11.94 0.19
N ARG A 15 27.56 12.89 1.00
CA ARG A 15 26.79 14.07 1.41
C ARG A 15 27.66 15.33 1.39
N TYR A 16 27.02 16.45 1.18
CA TYR A 16 27.65 17.77 1.28
C TYR A 16 26.65 18.75 1.87
N GLY A 17 27.02 19.42 2.96
CA GLY A 17 26.14 20.39 3.63
C GLY A 17 24.78 19.83 4.02
N GLY A 18 24.70 18.57 4.49
CA GLY A 18 23.45 17.90 4.85
C GLY A 18 22.59 17.44 3.66
N VAL A 19 23.02 17.69 2.42
CA VAL A 19 22.36 17.18 1.20
C VAL A 19 22.99 15.86 0.79
N ILE A 20 22.16 14.88 0.44
CA ILE A 20 22.58 13.51 0.09
C ILE A 20 22.71 13.37 -1.44
N TYR A 21 23.81 12.75 -1.89
CA TYR A 21 24.13 12.52 -3.29
C TYR A 21 24.31 11.04 -3.65
N GLU A 22 23.54 10.15 -2.99
CA GLU A 22 23.63 8.71 -3.23
C GLU A 22 22.92 8.27 -4.52
N GLU A 23 21.91 9.00 -4.98
CA GLU A 23 21.20 8.67 -6.22
C GLU A 23 22.09 8.92 -7.45
N PHE A 24 22.13 7.94 -8.36
CA PHE A 24 22.93 7.98 -9.58
C PHE A 24 22.38 8.97 -10.61
N LEU A 25 21.04 8.99 -10.79
CA LEU A 25 20.37 9.85 -11.77
C LEU A 25 20.17 11.25 -11.19
N PRO A 26 20.72 12.31 -11.85
CA PRO A 26 20.54 13.69 -11.37
C PRO A 26 19.07 14.13 -11.27
N GLU A 27 18.21 13.60 -12.13
CA GLU A 27 16.77 13.90 -12.19
C GLU A 27 16.03 13.40 -10.94
N LEU A 28 16.54 12.34 -10.29
CA LEU A 28 15.93 11.73 -9.12
C LEU A 28 16.58 12.16 -7.80
N ARG A 29 17.40 13.23 -7.79
CA ARG A 29 18.05 13.73 -6.58
C ARG A 29 17.25 14.84 -5.91
N GLY A 30 17.12 14.76 -4.59
CA GLY A 30 16.54 15.81 -3.75
C GLY A 30 15.18 16.30 -4.28
N LYS A 31 14.95 17.59 -4.31
CA LYS A 31 13.67 18.19 -4.72
C LYS A 31 13.24 17.83 -6.15
N ARG A 32 14.19 17.59 -7.08
CA ARG A 32 13.85 17.14 -8.44
C ARG A 32 13.28 15.73 -8.42
N GLY A 33 13.89 14.84 -7.64
CA GLY A 33 13.39 13.48 -7.47
C GLY A 33 11.99 13.46 -6.88
N ILE A 34 11.72 14.29 -5.87
CA ILE A 34 10.39 14.43 -5.27
C ILE A 34 9.37 14.89 -6.33
N ALA A 35 9.71 15.90 -7.14
CA ALA A 35 8.82 16.37 -8.21
C ALA A 35 8.53 15.28 -9.27
N VAL A 36 9.55 14.49 -9.64
CA VAL A 36 9.37 13.36 -10.59
C VAL A 36 8.48 12.28 -9.99
N TYR A 37 8.68 11.90 -8.72
CA TYR A 37 7.84 10.90 -8.08
C TYR A 37 6.40 11.38 -7.89
N ASN A 38 6.19 12.67 -7.61
CA ASN A 38 4.86 13.27 -7.62
C ASN A 38 4.22 13.17 -9.01
N GLU A 39 4.95 13.52 -10.06
CA GLU A 39 4.45 13.41 -11.43
C GLU A 39 4.09 11.95 -11.79
N MET A 40 4.91 10.99 -11.38
CA MET A 40 4.64 9.56 -11.60
C MET A 40 3.38 9.10 -10.86
N SER A 41 3.21 9.50 -9.61
CA SER A 41 2.08 9.05 -8.76
C SER A 41 0.75 9.71 -9.12
N GLU A 42 0.77 10.98 -9.55
CA GLU A 42 -0.44 11.75 -9.79
C GLU A 42 -0.92 11.71 -11.25
N ASN A 43 -0.02 11.46 -12.21
CA ASN A 43 -0.35 11.57 -13.63
C ASN A 43 -0.25 10.25 -14.41
N ASP A 44 0.39 9.21 -13.85
CA ASP A 44 0.42 7.90 -14.50
C ASP A 44 -0.66 6.98 -13.93
N ASP A 45 -1.54 6.51 -14.79
CA ASP A 45 -2.70 5.69 -14.45
C ASP A 45 -2.32 4.36 -13.77
N ILE A 46 -1.27 3.70 -14.23
CA ILE A 46 -0.82 2.42 -13.69
C ILE A 46 -0.09 2.62 -12.36
N VAL A 47 0.78 3.63 -12.26
CA VAL A 47 1.47 3.96 -11.00
C VAL A 47 0.46 4.34 -9.93
N GLY A 48 -0.50 5.22 -10.27
CA GLY A 48 -1.56 5.63 -9.36
C GLY A 48 -2.42 4.45 -8.87
N ALA A 49 -2.83 3.57 -9.80
CA ALA A 49 -3.61 2.38 -9.45
C ALA A 49 -2.87 1.43 -8.50
N ILE A 50 -1.58 1.20 -8.74
CA ILE A 50 -0.75 0.34 -7.89
C ILE A 50 -0.59 0.93 -6.49
N LEU A 51 -0.25 2.23 -6.38
CA LEU A 51 -0.11 2.91 -5.08
C LEU A 51 -1.42 2.90 -4.31
N PHE A 52 -2.54 3.15 -4.99
CA PHE A 52 -3.87 3.07 -4.40
C PHE A 52 -4.19 1.66 -3.88
N ALA A 53 -3.90 0.61 -4.66
CA ALA A 53 -4.11 -0.76 -4.23
C ALA A 53 -3.28 -1.12 -2.98
N ILE A 54 -2.00 -0.73 -2.96
CA ILE A 54 -1.13 -0.92 -1.80
C ILE A 54 -1.69 -0.16 -0.58
N GLU A 55 -2.05 1.12 -0.75
CA GLU A 55 -2.60 1.92 0.35
C GLU A 55 -3.87 1.29 0.92
N MET A 56 -4.80 0.84 0.07
CA MET A 56 -6.05 0.21 0.52
C MET A 56 -5.77 -1.06 1.32
N LEU A 57 -4.86 -1.91 0.88
CA LEU A 57 -4.50 -3.13 1.61
C LEU A 57 -3.87 -2.82 2.97
N LEU A 58 -2.91 -1.89 3.01
CA LEU A 58 -2.19 -1.56 4.25
C LEU A 58 -3.08 -0.83 5.27
N ARG A 59 -4.08 -0.08 4.81
CA ARG A 59 -5.04 0.62 5.69
C ARG A 59 -6.07 -0.30 6.33
N GLN A 60 -6.33 -1.47 5.74
CA GLN A 60 -7.27 -2.46 6.29
C GLN A 60 -6.66 -3.31 7.39
N CYS A 61 -5.35 -3.23 7.58
CA CYS A 61 -4.66 -4.03 8.57
C CYS A 61 -5.02 -3.61 9.99
N ASP A 62 -5.23 -4.58 10.85
CA ASP A 62 -5.44 -4.37 12.29
C ASP A 62 -4.11 -4.06 12.96
N TRP A 63 -4.13 -3.11 13.89
CA TRP A 63 -2.98 -2.70 14.67
C TRP A 63 -3.19 -3.05 16.12
N ASN A 64 -2.25 -3.79 16.69
CA ASN A 64 -2.32 -4.26 18.07
C ASN A 64 -1.12 -3.74 18.87
N ILE A 65 -1.30 -3.57 20.17
CA ILE A 65 -0.23 -3.24 21.10
C ILE A 65 -0.08 -4.39 22.08
N GLU A 66 1.02 -5.11 21.97
CA GLU A 66 1.35 -6.21 22.85
C GLU A 66 2.08 -5.71 24.10
N PRO A 67 1.72 -6.18 25.29
CA PRO A 67 2.45 -5.86 26.52
C PRO A 67 3.91 -6.34 26.45
N GLY A 68 4.82 -5.59 27.07
CA GLY A 68 6.24 -5.97 27.19
C GLY A 68 6.53 -7.11 28.18
N GLY A 69 5.50 -7.57 28.91
CA GLY A 69 5.56 -8.65 29.90
C GLY A 69 4.18 -8.94 30.48
N ASP A 70 4.13 -9.89 31.43
CA ASP A 70 2.87 -10.40 31.99
C ASP A 70 2.41 -9.63 33.25
N SER A 71 3.14 -8.59 33.68
CA SER A 71 2.74 -7.84 34.86
C SER A 71 1.55 -6.92 34.59
N ALA A 72 0.77 -6.62 35.63
CA ALA A 72 -0.34 -5.67 35.52
C ALA A 72 0.12 -4.30 35.00
N LYS A 73 1.37 -3.91 35.25
CA LYS A 73 1.96 -2.65 34.77
C LYS A 73 2.33 -2.72 33.29
N ASP A 74 2.77 -3.88 32.79
CA ASP A 74 3.04 -4.09 31.37
C ASP A 74 1.74 -4.01 30.55
N ILE A 75 0.66 -4.62 31.06
CA ILE A 75 -0.66 -4.56 30.45
C ILE A 75 -1.20 -3.13 30.43
N GLU A 76 -1.11 -2.41 31.58
CA GLU A 76 -1.52 -1.00 31.66
C GLU A 76 -0.74 -0.11 30.69
N ALA A 77 0.55 -0.36 30.50
CA ALA A 77 1.37 0.37 29.54
C ALA A 77 0.94 0.12 28.09
N ALA A 78 0.56 -1.10 27.73
CA ALA A 78 0.04 -1.44 26.40
C ALA A 78 -1.31 -0.75 26.15
N GLU A 79 -2.26 -0.85 27.08
CA GLU A 79 -3.56 -0.17 27.00
C GLU A 79 -3.40 1.35 26.89
N PHE A 80 -2.42 1.92 27.60
CA PHE A 80 -2.10 3.35 27.50
C PHE A 80 -1.64 3.73 26.08
N VAL A 81 -0.72 2.99 25.49
CA VAL A 81 -0.24 3.26 24.12
C VAL A 81 -1.39 3.16 23.12
N GLU A 82 -2.21 2.12 23.20
CA GLU A 82 -3.40 1.96 22.35
C GLU A 82 -4.38 3.12 22.52
N SER A 83 -4.62 3.54 23.77
CA SER A 83 -5.45 4.71 24.05
C SER A 83 -4.89 6.00 23.44
N CYS A 84 -3.56 6.15 23.36
CA CYS A 84 -2.92 7.30 22.73
C CYS A 84 -3.12 7.32 21.22
N MET A 85 -3.12 6.17 20.55
CA MET A 85 -3.45 6.07 19.12
C MET A 85 -4.88 6.56 18.85
N ASN A 86 -5.83 6.18 19.70
CA ASN A 86 -7.24 6.49 19.57
C ASN A 86 -7.62 7.92 20.04
N ASP A 87 -6.71 8.65 20.71
CA ASP A 87 -6.93 9.99 21.27
C ASP A 87 -6.25 11.11 20.48
N MET A 88 -5.65 10.81 19.35
CA MET A 88 -5.05 11.81 18.45
C MET A 88 -6.09 12.73 17.83
N GLN A 89 -5.66 13.90 17.33
CA GLN A 89 -6.50 14.85 16.60
C GLN A 89 -6.91 14.34 15.22
N LYS A 90 -6.05 13.59 14.55
CA LYS A 90 -6.33 12.83 13.33
C LYS A 90 -6.62 11.39 13.68
N THR A 91 -7.37 10.71 12.82
CA THR A 91 -7.56 9.27 12.97
C THR A 91 -6.25 8.52 12.76
N TRP A 92 -6.16 7.32 13.33
CA TRP A 92 -5.00 6.46 13.08
C TRP A 92 -4.86 6.13 11.60
N ILE A 93 -5.96 5.82 10.93
CA ILE A 93 -6.01 5.51 9.50
C ILE A 93 -5.49 6.67 8.65
N ASP A 94 -5.87 7.93 8.94
CA ASP A 94 -5.34 9.10 8.23
C ASP A 94 -3.84 9.28 8.47
N THR A 95 -3.38 8.95 9.69
CA THR A 95 -1.95 9.01 10.03
C THR A 95 -1.18 7.95 9.25
N VAL A 96 -1.70 6.74 9.14
CA VAL A 96 -1.11 5.65 8.33
C VAL A 96 -1.04 6.06 6.86
N SER A 97 -2.11 6.65 6.29
CA SER A 97 -2.10 7.16 4.92
C SER A 97 -0.96 8.16 4.68
N GLU A 98 -0.74 9.11 5.61
CA GLU A 98 0.39 10.07 5.50
C GLU A 98 1.75 9.36 5.63
N ILE A 99 1.85 8.37 6.52
CA ILE A 99 3.07 7.57 6.68
C ILE A 99 3.41 6.86 5.37
N LEU A 100 2.42 6.25 4.70
CA LEU A 100 2.61 5.47 3.48
C LEU A 100 3.21 6.27 2.31
N SER A 101 3.28 7.60 2.40
CA SER A 101 4.05 8.42 1.46
C SER A 101 5.52 8.03 1.38
N PHE A 102 6.05 7.30 2.40
CA PHE A 102 7.41 6.76 2.35
C PHE A 102 7.60 5.75 1.19
N LEU A 103 6.55 5.13 0.69
CA LEU A 103 6.62 4.24 -0.46
C LEU A 103 6.93 5.03 -1.73
N THR A 104 6.22 6.14 -1.94
CA THR A 104 6.40 7.00 -3.11
C THR A 104 7.76 7.71 -3.11
N PHE A 105 8.17 8.28 -1.96
CA PHE A 105 9.38 9.10 -1.88
C PHE A 105 10.61 8.38 -1.35
N GLY A 106 10.43 7.17 -0.78
CA GLY A 106 11.48 6.44 -0.10
C GLY A 106 11.50 6.68 1.41
N TRP A 107 10.94 7.80 1.89
CA TRP A 107 10.91 8.20 3.29
C TRP A 107 9.70 9.07 3.61
N SER A 108 9.28 9.04 4.87
CA SER A 108 8.38 10.05 5.44
C SER A 108 8.85 10.43 6.84
N PHE A 109 8.69 11.69 7.20
CA PHE A 109 9.16 12.26 8.47
C PHE A 109 8.00 12.90 9.20
N HIS A 110 7.71 12.42 10.40
CA HIS A 110 6.59 12.86 11.22
C HIS A 110 7.08 13.44 12.52
N GLU A 111 6.70 14.68 12.84
CA GLU A 111 7.02 15.26 14.12
C GLU A 111 6.06 14.77 15.20
N ILE A 112 6.59 14.36 16.35
CA ILE A 112 5.78 13.94 17.50
C ILE A 112 5.36 15.16 18.29
N VAL A 113 4.06 15.42 18.34
CA VAL A 113 3.47 16.49 19.14
C VAL A 113 2.67 15.88 20.29
N TYR A 114 3.09 16.18 21.51
CA TYR A 114 2.45 15.68 22.72
C TYR A 114 1.33 16.59 23.24
N LYS A 115 0.42 16.04 24.06
CA LYS A 115 -0.57 16.75 24.86
C LYS A 115 -0.67 16.12 26.25
N ARG A 116 -1.01 16.91 27.26
CA ARG A 116 -1.42 16.39 28.54
C ARG A 116 -2.91 16.03 28.51
N ARG A 117 -3.28 14.84 28.93
CA ARG A 117 -4.63 14.29 28.87
C ARG A 117 -5.46 14.80 30.07
N MET A 118 -6.27 15.84 29.86
CA MET A 118 -7.03 16.54 30.92
C MET A 118 -8.55 16.42 30.75
N GLY A 119 -9.02 15.39 30.04
CA GLY A 119 -10.44 15.21 29.77
C GLY A 119 -11.02 16.25 28.80
N ASN A 120 -12.32 16.45 28.86
CA ASN A 120 -13.04 17.39 27.98
C ASN A 120 -12.89 18.85 28.46
N THR A 121 -11.67 19.38 28.40
CA THR A 121 -11.38 20.77 28.75
C THR A 121 -11.73 21.72 27.61
N LYS A 122 -11.90 23.03 27.93
CA LYS A 122 -12.09 24.08 26.93
C LYS A 122 -10.81 24.37 26.14
N ASP A 123 -9.66 24.07 26.72
CA ASP A 123 -8.37 24.25 26.06
C ASP A 123 -8.11 23.13 25.04
N PRO A 124 -8.04 23.44 23.73
CA PRO A 124 -7.82 22.46 22.70
C PRO A 124 -6.41 21.84 22.76
N THR A 125 -5.49 22.41 23.51
CA THR A 125 -4.12 21.88 23.67
C THR A 125 -4.05 20.70 24.62
N THR A 126 -4.97 20.61 25.59
CA THR A 126 -5.05 19.57 26.62
C THR A 126 -6.29 18.70 26.55
N ARG A 127 -7.21 19.01 25.60
CA ARG A 127 -8.43 18.21 25.41
C ARG A 127 -8.11 16.77 25.03
N SER A 128 -8.76 15.84 25.72
CA SER A 128 -8.56 14.40 25.57
C SER A 128 -9.85 13.65 25.87
N LYS A 129 -9.98 12.43 25.34
CA LYS A 129 -11.02 11.47 25.75
C LYS A 129 -10.78 10.96 27.18
N TYR A 130 -9.54 11.04 27.67
CA TYR A 130 -9.07 10.53 28.95
C TYR A 130 -8.71 11.67 29.91
N ASN A 131 -8.82 11.44 31.21
CA ASN A 131 -8.53 12.42 32.27
C ASN A 131 -7.60 11.82 33.32
N ASP A 132 -6.48 11.25 32.87
CA ASP A 132 -5.47 10.60 33.70
C ASP A 132 -4.27 11.51 34.00
N GLY A 133 -4.19 12.68 33.36
CA GLY A 133 -3.10 13.63 33.53
C GLY A 133 -1.79 13.21 32.88
N LEU A 134 -1.77 12.04 32.20
CA LEU A 134 -0.60 11.53 31.48
C LEU A 134 -0.37 12.30 30.19
N ILE A 135 0.83 12.16 29.65
CA ILE A 135 1.23 12.80 28.40
C ILE A 135 1.06 11.80 27.26
N GLY A 136 0.13 12.08 26.35
CA GLY A 136 -0.14 11.26 25.16
C GLY A 136 0.19 11.99 23.86
N TRP A 137 0.08 11.28 22.73
CA TRP A 137 0.22 11.88 21.41
C TRP A 137 -0.97 12.80 21.10
N LYS A 138 -0.68 14.03 20.71
CA LYS A 138 -1.70 14.97 20.19
C LYS A 138 -1.91 14.77 18.71
N LYS A 139 -0.83 14.68 17.97
CA LYS A 139 -0.79 14.45 16.52
C LYS A 139 0.61 14.05 16.08
N LEU A 140 0.71 13.40 14.94
CA LEU A 140 1.94 13.00 14.27
C LEU A 140 1.97 13.61 12.85
N PRO A 141 2.07 14.95 12.70
CA PRO A 141 1.95 15.60 11.40
C PRO A 141 3.17 15.31 10.54
N ILE A 142 2.91 14.95 9.29
CA ILE A 142 3.97 14.80 8.29
C ILE A 142 4.68 16.12 8.05
N ARG A 143 5.98 16.03 7.80
CA ARG A 143 6.80 17.13 7.26
C ARG A 143 7.03 16.83 5.79
N ALA A 144 6.32 17.57 4.95
CA ALA A 144 6.28 17.33 3.50
C ALA A 144 7.69 17.26 2.91
N GLN A 145 7.95 16.24 2.09
CA GLN A 145 9.27 15.93 1.56
C GLN A 145 9.86 17.07 0.72
N GLU A 146 9.02 17.82 -0.01
CA GLU A 146 9.43 18.99 -0.79
C GLU A 146 9.94 20.15 0.06
N THR A 147 9.63 20.15 1.37
CA THR A 147 10.10 21.17 2.31
C THR A 147 11.48 20.88 2.88
N LEU A 148 12.04 19.71 2.62
CA LEU A 148 13.37 19.34 3.07
C LEU A 148 14.40 20.36 2.55
N TYR A 149 15.13 20.96 3.48
CA TYR A 149 16.26 21.83 3.18
C TYR A 149 17.57 21.04 3.28
N GLN A 150 17.83 20.40 4.43
CA GLN A 150 19.00 19.55 4.69
C GLN A 150 18.75 18.58 5.85
N TRP A 151 19.58 17.55 5.94
CA TRP A 151 19.69 16.69 7.09
C TRP A 151 20.81 17.16 8.00
N GLU A 152 20.56 17.08 9.31
CA GLU A 152 21.55 17.48 10.32
C GLU A 152 22.28 16.24 10.83
N TYR A 153 23.60 16.35 10.94
CA TYR A 153 24.46 15.26 11.43
C TYR A 153 25.45 15.79 12.46
N ASP A 154 25.87 14.89 13.35
CA ASP A 154 27.00 15.16 14.24
C ASP A 154 28.36 14.91 13.57
N ASP A 155 29.44 15.10 14.34
CA ASP A 155 30.81 14.89 13.88
C ASP A 155 31.15 13.38 13.68
N GLU A 156 30.29 12.47 14.21
CA GLU A 156 30.44 11.03 14.13
C GLU A 156 29.55 10.41 13.03
N ASP A 157 28.95 11.24 12.18
CA ASP A 157 28.04 10.87 11.08
C ASP A 157 26.66 10.34 11.51
N ASN A 158 26.26 10.51 12.79
CA ASN A 158 24.90 10.17 13.23
C ASN A 158 23.89 11.22 12.82
N LEU A 159 22.69 10.78 12.42
CA LEU A 159 21.59 11.67 12.04
C LEU A 159 20.99 12.33 13.29
N LEU A 160 21.10 13.65 13.37
CA LEU A 160 20.53 14.46 14.46
C LEU A 160 19.11 14.94 14.20
N GLY A 161 18.75 15.20 12.94
CA GLY A 161 17.45 15.75 12.62
C GLY A 161 17.27 16.13 11.16
N MET A 162 16.14 16.76 10.89
CA MET A 162 15.75 17.31 9.60
C MET A 162 15.54 18.82 9.71
N THR A 163 16.17 19.60 8.87
CA THR A 163 15.86 21.03 8.70
C THR A 163 14.95 21.19 7.50
N GLN A 164 13.78 21.77 7.73
CA GLN A 164 12.81 22.09 6.69
C GLN A 164 12.69 23.59 6.44
N MET A 165 12.25 23.95 5.23
CA MET A 165 11.97 25.33 4.79
C MET A 165 10.56 25.37 4.16
N PRO A 166 9.50 25.37 5.01
CA PRO A 166 8.13 25.28 4.53
C PRO A 166 7.56 26.64 4.08
N PRO A 167 6.67 26.67 3.05
CA PRO A 167 5.88 27.84 2.74
C PRO A 167 4.89 28.15 3.89
N PRO A 168 4.32 29.34 4.01
CA PRO A 168 4.58 30.54 3.17
C PRO A 168 5.77 31.37 3.66
N SER A 169 6.29 31.09 4.88
CA SER A 169 7.31 31.93 5.51
C SER A 169 8.72 31.62 5.07
N TYR A 170 8.97 30.38 4.58
CA TYR A 170 10.28 29.88 4.18
C TYR A 170 11.36 30.04 5.27
N ASN A 171 10.94 30.07 6.54
CA ASN A 171 11.86 30.03 7.68
C ASN A 171 12.41 28.62 7.87
N LEU A 172 13.64 28.52 8.35
CA LEU A 172 14.26 27.24 8.66
C LEU A 172 13.81 26.74 10.03
N TYR A 173 13.36 25.50 10.08
CA TYR A 173 12.98 24.80 11.29
C TYR A 173 13.71 23.46 11.35
N THR A 174 14.52 23.31 12.39
CA THR A 174 15.22 22.03 12.64
C THR A 174 14.44 21.19 13.63
N ILE A 175 14.08 19.99 13.24
CA ILE A 175 13.34 19.02 14.02
C ILE A 175 14.29 17.87 14.38
N PRO A 176 14.61 17.67 15.66
CA PRO A 176 15.51 16.59 16.06
C PRO A 176 14.84 15.22 15.92
N THR A 177 15.65 14.18 15.64
CA THR A 177 15.18 12.78 15.55
C THR A 177 14.50 12.30 16.83
N SER A 178 14.91 12.81 17.99
CA SER A 178 14.28 12.50 19.30
C SER A 178 12.81 12.97 19.41
N LYS A 179 12.36 13.83 18.51
CA LYS A 179 10.97 14.32 18.41
C LYS A 179 10.29 13.92 17.11
N ALA A 180 10.77 12.91 16.43
CA ALA A 180 10.27 12.54 15.14
C ALA A 180 10.24 11.03 14.93
N LEU A 181 9.40 10.61 14.01
CA LEU A 181 9.35 9.26 13.44
C LEU A 181 9.86 9.35 12.00
N LEU A 182 10.89 8.60 11.68
CA LEU A 182 11.45 8.53 10.33
C LEU A 182 11.18 7.14 9.74
N PHE A 183 10.22 7.06 8.83
CA PHE A 183 9.90 5.84 8.08
C PHE A 183 10.72 5.80 6.79
N ARG A 184 11.33 4.65 6.50
CA ARG A 184 12.21 4.46 5.33
C ARG A 184 11.97 3.09 4.70
N THR A 185 11.80 3.04 3.39
CA THR A 185 11.61 1.77 2.68
C THR A 185 12.84 0.86 2.75
N LYS A 186 14.02 1.42 2.60
CA LYS A 186 15.28 0.69 2.62
C LYS A 186 16.43 1.58 3.05
N SER A 187 17.05 1.22 4.15
CA SER A 187 18.29 1.87 4.57
C SER A 187 19.49 1.29 3.83
N ARG A 188 20.25 2.16 3.17
CA ARG A 188 21.54 1.82 2.58
C ARG A 188 22.54 2.91 2.96
N LYS A 189 23.62 2.55 3.64
CA LYS A 189 24.60 3.50 4.19
C LYS A 189 23.94 4.52 5.12
N ASP A 190 23.01 4.07 5.89
CA ASP A 190 22.18 4.89 6.80
C ASP A 190 21.56 6.16 6.15
N ASN A 191 21.19 6.05 4.89
CA ASN A 191 20.53 7.14 4.17
C ASN A 191 19.13 7.40 4.74
N PRO A 192 18.83 8.58 5.28
CA PRO A 192 17.50 8.93 5.78
C PRO A 192 16.44 9.04 4.67
N GLU A 193 16.84 9.28 3.41
CA GLU A 193 15.91 9.40 2.29
C GLU A 193 15.43 8.03 1.76
N GLY A 194 15.97 6.92 2.27
CA GLY A 194 15.55 5.59 1.82
C GLY A 194 15.67 5.41 0.30
N ARG A 195 14.73 4.70 -0.28
CA ARG A 195 14.63 4.51 -1.73
C ARG A 195 13.18 4.32 -2.16
N SER A 196 12.64 5.20 -2.98
CA SER A 196 11.30 5.06 -3.56
C SER A 196 11.08 3.69 -4.20
N ILE A 197 9.92 3.07 -4.00
CA ILE A 197 9.52 1.85 -4.73
C ILE A 197 9.38 2.14 -6.22
N LEU A 198 9.08 3.38 -6.61
CA LEU A 198 8.96 3.83 -7.99
C LEU A 198 10.31 4.04 -8.68
N ARG A 199 11.43 3.97 -7.94
CA ARG A 199 12.76 4.22 -8.49
C ARG A 199 13.09 3.35 -9.71
N ASN A 200 12.73 2.08 -9.68
CA ASN A 200 12.96 1.17 -10.79
C ASN A 200 11.93 1.36 -11.93
N ALA A 201 10.74 1.85 -11.61
CA ALA A 201 9.69 2.17 -12.56
C ALA A 201 9.96 3.47 -13.37
N TYR A 202 10.90 4.33 -12.92
CA TYR A 202 11.19 5.60 -13.57
C TYR A 202 11.53 5.46 -15.05
N ARG A 203 12.41 4.52 -15.43
CA ARG A 203 12.82 4.37 -16.83
C ARG A 203 11.69 3.91 -17.76
N PRO A 204 10.93 2.85 -17.48
CA PRO A 204 9.79 2.48 -18.29
C PRO A 204 8.72 3.58 -18.33
N TRP A 205 8.43 4.26 -17.22
CA TRP A 205 7.53 5.40 -17.16
C TRP A 205 7.96 6.56 -18.06
N TYR A 206 9.23 6.95 -18.02
CA TYR A 206 9.77 8.01 -18.85
C TYR A 206 9.58 7.76 -20.34
N PHE A 207 9.85 6.51 -20.80
CA PHE A 207 9.65 6.16 -22.21
C PHE A 207 8.17 5.99 -22.58
N LYS A 208 7.32 5.45 -21.68
CA LYS A 208 5.86 5.39 -21.87
C LYS A 208 5.30 6.78 -22.15
N ARG A 209 5.56 7.72 -21.25
CA ARG A 209 5.14 9.12 -21.38
C ARG A 209 5.55 9.72 -22.73
N ARG A 210 6.81 9.54 -23.13
CA ARG A 210 7.31 10.04 -24.42
C ARG A 210 6.58 9.44 -25.62
N ILE A 211 6.24 8.18 -25.56
CA ILE A 211 5.50 7.50 -26.63
C ILE A 211 4.06 7.99 -26.68
N GLN A 212 3.41 8.19 -25.56
CA GLN A 212 2.06 8.75 -25.48
C GLN A 212 2.02 10.19 -26.06
N GLU A 213 3.02 11.04 -25.76
CA GLU A 213 3.16 12.36 -26.33
C GLU A 213 3.30 12.30 -27.87
N ILE A 214 4.15 11.41 -28.38
CA ILE A 214 4.36 11.22 -29.82
C ILE A 214 3.12 10.65 -30.50
N GLU A 215 2.43 9.74 -29.83
CA GLU A 215 1.16 9.16 -30.33
C GLU A 215 0.09 10.23 -30.48
N GLY A 216 -0.10 11.08 -29.45
CA GLY A 216 -1.05 12.19 -29.48
C GLY A 216 -0.75 13.16 -30.64
N ILE A 217 0.51 13.58 -30.80
CA ILE A 217 0.94 14.42 -31.93
C ILE A 217 0.73 13.71 -33.28
N GLY A 218 1.01 12.40 -33.36
CA GLY A 218 0.81 11.61 -34.56
C GLY A 218 -0.66 11.51 -34.96
N ILE A 219 -1.54 11.26 -34.00
CA ILE A 219 -2.99 11.21 -34.20
C ILE A 219 -3.51 12.59 -34.68
N GLU A 220 -3.10 13.67 -34.01
CA GLU A 220 -3.49 15.02 -34.40
C GLU A 220 -3.09 15.32 -35.87
N ARG A 221 -1.85 14.97 -36.24
CA ARG A 221 -1.35 15.17 -37.63
C ARG A 221 -2.05 14.27 -38.66
N ASP A 222 -2.29 13.00 -38.32
CA ASP A 222 -2.98 12.07 -39.21
C ASP A 222 -4.46 12.45 -39.41
N LEU A 223 -5.13 12.96 -38.36
CA LEU A 223 -6.51 13.40 -38.46
C LEU A 223 -6.66 14.73 -39.18
N ALA A 224 -5.74 15.66 -38.98
CA ALA A 224 -5.77 16.96 -39.64
C ALA A 224 -5.28 16.90 -41.07
N GLY A 225 -4.37 15.96 -41.39
CA GLY A 225 -3.59 15.92 -42.61
C GLY A 225 -2.54 17.03 -42.67
N LEU A 226 -1.50 16.85 -43.46
CA LEU A 226 -0.55 17.92 -43.77
C LEU A 226 -1.11 18.74 -44.94
N PRO A 227 -1.52 20.00 -44.72
CA PRO A 227 -2.03 20.79 -45.83
C PRO A 227 -0.91 21.14 -46.80
N VAL A 228 -1.11 20.79 -48.06
CA VAL A 228 -0.21 21.11 -49.19
C VAL A 228 -1.01 21.85 -50.21
N ILE A 229 -0.51 23.01 -50.66
CA ILE A 229 -1.09 23.77 -51.75
C ILE A 229 -0.18 23.64 -52.96
N HIS A 230 -0.78 23.17 -54.02
CA HIS A 230 -0.13 23.14 -55.36
C HIS A 230 -0.50 24.41 -56.11
N ALA A 231 0.51 25.12 -56.56
CA ALA A 231 0.33 26.27 -57.45
C ALA A 231 0.21 25.81 -58.91
N PRO A 232 -0.49 26.56 -59.78
CA PRO A 232 -0.58 26.26 -61.20
C PRO A 232 0.81 26.19 -61.85
N GLU A 233 1.02 25.29 -62.82
CA GLU A 233 2.30 25.06 -63.48
C GLU A 233 2.88 26.30 -64.19
N ASN A 234 2.01 27.24 -64.56
CA ASN A 234 2.41 28.48 -65.25
C ASN A 234 2.86 29.61 -64.34
N LEU A 235 2.89 29.37 -63.00
CA LEU A 235 3.26 30.35 -61.98
C LEU A 235 4.50 29.89 -61.20
N ASP A 236 5.62 30.58 -61.42
CA ASP A 236 6.84 30.33 -60.63
C ASP A 236 6.82 31.17 -59.31
N ILE A 237 6.28 30.56 -58.25
CA ILE A 237 6.23 31.19 -56.94
C ILE A 237 7.58 31.22 -56.21
N TRP A 238 8.61 30.58 -56.75
CA TRP A 238 9.94 30.48 -56.18
C TRP A 238 10.92 31.52 -56.73
N ASN A 239 10.52 32.35 -57.70
CA ASN A 239 11.36 33.40 -58.25
C ASN A 239 11.57 34.53 -57.20
N PRO A 240 12.79 34.73 -56.65
CA PRO A 240 13.05 35.75 -55.62
C PRO A 240 13.06 37.15 -56.19
N ASP A 241 13.27 37.33 -57.51
CA ASP A 241 13.37 38.63 -58.19
C ASP A 241 11.98 39.18 -58.55
N ASP A 242 10.93 38.41 -58.48
CA ASP A 242 9.53 38.80 -58.72
C ASP A 242 8.83 39.14 -57.40
N PRO A 243 8.53 40.41 -57.10
CA PRO A 243 7.85 40.81 -55.86
C PRO A 243 6.43 40.21 -55.71
N ASP A 244 5.73 39.95 -56.81
CA ASP A 244 4.39 39.34 -56.77
C ASP A 244 4.49 37.84 -56.45
N ALA A 245 5.45 37.13 -57.01
CA ALA A 245 5.74 35.75 -56.66
C ALA A 245 6.07 35.59 -55.16
N VAL A 246 6.93 36.45 -54.60
CA VAL A 246 7.27 36.47 -53.20
C VAL A 246 6.07 36.73 -52.30
N ARG A 247 5.19 37.68 -52.70
CA ARG A 247 3.94 37.96 -51.93
C ARG A 247 2.99 36.78 -51.96
N ILE A 248 2.71 36.19 -53.13
CA ILE A 248 1.82 35.03 -53.29
C ILE A 248 2.33 33.85 -52.43
N ARG A 249 3.64 33.55 -52.49
CA ARG A 249 4.24 32.52 -51.65
C ARG A 249 4.03 32.77 -50.16
N THR A 250 4.27 34.01 -49.71
CA THR A 250 4.08 34.36 -48.30
C THR A 250 2.62 34.21 -47.83
N ASP A 251 1.68 34.61 -48.67
CA ASP A 251 0.26 34.48 -48.42
C ASP A 251 -0.17 33.00 -48.36
N LEU A 252 0.31 32.16 -49.29
CA LEU A 252 0.07 30.73 -49.31
C LEU A 252 0.69 30.02 -48.07
N GLU A 253 1.95 30.35 -47.73
CA GLU A 253 2.59 29.83 -46.55
C GLU A 253 1.81 30.20 -45.26
N THR A 254 1.33 31.46 -45.18
CA THR A 254 0.50 31.92 -44.06
C THR A 254 -0.81 31.19 -44.00
N MET A 255 -1.46 30.93 -45.18
CA MET A 255 -2.69 30.17 -45.27
C MET A 255 -2.48 28.71 -44.79
N VAL A 256 -1.44 28.02 -45.33
CA VAL A 256 -1.14 26.62 -44.94
C VAL A 256 -0.87 26.49 -43.44
N ARG A 257 -0.14 27.44 -42.82
CA ARG A 257 0.12 27.44 -41.40
C ARG A 257 -1.11 27.69 -40.52
N ARG A 258 -2.16 28.34 -41.05
CA ARG A 258 -3.41 28.65 -40.36
C ARG A 258 -4.49 27.61 -40.57
N ILE A 259 -4.36 26.70 -41.56
CA ILE A 259 -5.32 25.64 -41.79
C ILE A 259 -5.26 24.68 -40.60
N ARG A 260 -6.24 24.76 -39.72
CA ARG A 260 -6.52 23.80 -38.67
C ARG A 260 -7.95 23.33 -38.82
N ARG A 261 -8.20 22.05 -38.68
CA ARG A 261 -9.50 21.43 -38.93
C ARG A 261 -10.62 21.99 -38.03
N ASP A 262 -10.22 22.57 -36.89
CA ASP A 262 -11.12 23.07 -35.84
C ASP A 262 -11.34 24.58 -35.87
N GLU A 263 -10.51 25.36 -36.61
CA GLU A 263 -10.54 26.83 -36.58
C GLU A 263 -11.01 27.47 -37.90
N MET A 264 -11.11 26.71 -38.99
CA MET A 264 -11.54 27.23 -40.30
C MET A 264 -12.61 26.33 -40.92
N GLU A 265 -13.79 26.86 -41.17
CA GLU A 265 -14.90 26.15 -41.81
C GLU A 265 -14.69 25.94 -43.33
N GLY A 266 -13.71 26.58 -43.95
CA GLY A 266 -13.41 26.41 -45.35
C GLY A 266 -12.32 27.36 -45.86
N VAL A 267 -11.72 26.98 -47.01
CA VAL A 267 -10.70 27.77 -47.69
C VAL A 267 -11.16 28.01 -49.12
N VAL A 268 -11.06 29.25 -49.59
CA VAL A 268 -11.31 29.62 -50.96
C VAL A 268 -10.00 29.79 -51.69
N LEU A 269 -9.74 28.99 -52.70
CA LEU A 269 -8.55 29.04 -53.52
C LEU A 269 -8.86 29.66 -54.91
N PRO A 270 -7.96 30.45 -55.51
CA PRO A 270 -8.08 30.89 -56.88
C PRO A 270 -8.05 29.70 -57.88
N HIS A 271 -8.55 29.90 -59.06
CA HIS A 271 -8.57 28.88 -60.10
C HIS A 271 -7.13 28.37 -60.42
N GLY A 272 -6.99 27.07 -60.46
CA GLY A 272 -5.74 26.38 -60.73
C GLY A 272 -4.86 26.08 -59.51
N TYR A 273 -5.25 26.51 -58.33
CA TYR A 273 -4.63 26.07 -57.06
C TYR A 273 -5.39 24.86 -56.52
N GLU A 274 -4.64 23.87 -56.03
CA GLU A 274 -5.22 22.67 -55.42
C GLU A 274 -4.71 22.57 -53.98
N LEU A 275 -5.64 22.35 -53.03
CA LEU A 275 -5.32 22.05 -51.66
C LEU A 275 -5.51 20.55 -51.43
N GLU A 276 -4.45 19.89 -51.03
CA GLU A 276 -4.47 18.51 -50.60
C GLU A 276 -4.12 18.41 -49.12
N LEU A 277 -4.86 17.59 -48.40
CA LEU A 277 -4.51 17.21 -47.04
C LEU A 277 -3.83 15.85 -47.09
N LEU A 278 -2.50 15.85 -47.13
CA LEU A 278 -1.71 14.64 -47.14
C LEU A 278 -1.84 13.97 -45.76
N SER A 279 -2.58 12.89 -45.69
CA SER A 279 -2.55 11.99 -44.55
C SER A 279 -1.53 10.89 -44.84
N SER A 280 -0.84 10.43 -43.81
CA SER A 280 0.16 9.35 -43.98
C SER A 280 -0.44 7.98 -44.34
N GLY A 281 -1.66 7.90 -44.81
CA GLY A 281 -2.45 6.80 -45.45
C GLY A 281 -1.95 5.35 -45.34
N GLY A 282 -0.86 5.10 -44.66
CA GLY A 282 -0.26 3.80 -44.41
C GLY A 282 -0.55 3.29 -43.00
N SER A 283 -0.72 1.99 -42.85
CA SER A 283 -0.76 1.33 -41.57
C SER A 283 0.46 1.80 -40.77
N ARG A 284 0.22 2.29 -39.52
CA ARG A 284 1.31 2.68 -38.61
C ARG A 284 2.35 1.57 -38.54
N GLN A 285 3.60 1.91 -38.82
CA GLN A 285 4.71 0.94 -38.85
C GLN A 285 4.99 0.33 -37.45
N PHE A 286 4.46 0.95 -36.39
CA PHE A 286 4.61 0.49 -35.02
C PHE A 286 3.25 0.50 -34.32
N ASP A 287 2.97 -0.58 -33.60
CA ASP A 287 1.83 -0.68 -32.70
C ASP A 287 2.19 0.04 -31.38
N THR A 288 1.75 1.28 -31.25
CA THR A 288 1.99 2.10 -30.04
C THR A 288 1.32 1.50 -28.81
N ASN A 289 0.12 0.90 -28.96
CA ASN A 289 -0.58 0.23 -27.87
C ASN A 289 0.22 -0.94 -27.30
N ALA A 290 0.77 -1.80 -28.17
CA ALA A 290 1.62 -2.91 -27.72
C ALA A 290 2.86 -2.42 -26.98
N VAL A 291 3.42 -1.29 -27.40
CA VAL A 291 4.59 -0.68 -26.73
C VAL A 291 4.20 -0.10 -25.37
N ILE A 292 3.10 0.64 -25.26
CA ILE A 292 2.58 1.22 -24.02
C ILE A 292 2.27 0.09 -23.03
N ASN A 293 1.50 -0.92 -23.41
CA ASN A 293 1.16 -2.09 -22.59
C ASN A 293 2.41 -2.81 -22.06
N ARG A 294 3.46 -2.90 -22.88
CA ARG A 294 4.74 -3.46 -22.44
C ARG A 294 5.39 -2.63 -21.34
N TYR A 295 5.32 -1.30 -21.40
CA TYR A 295 5.84 -0.44 -20.34
C TYR A 295 4.97 -0.50 -19.09
N ASP A 296 3.64 -0.56 -19.21
CA ASP A 296 2.72 -0.74 -18.09
C ASP A 296 3.02 -2.04 -17.32
N THR A 297 3.17 -3.14 -18.04
CA THR A 297 3.57 -4.41 -17.44
C THR A 297 4.93 -4.30 -16.73
N ARG A 298 5.91 -3.62 -17.34
CA ARG A 298 7.23 -3.41 -16.70
C ARG A 298 7.16 -2.54 -15.45
N ILE A 299 6.32 -1.52 -15.43
CA ILE A 299 6.08 -0.69 -14.24
C ILE A 299 5.53 -1.57 -13.12
N ALA A 300 4.47 -2.33 -13.39
CA ALA A 300 3.86 -3.21 -12.41
C ALA A 300 4.82 -4.29 -11.87
N MET A 301 5.65 -4.88 -12.75
CA MET A 301 6.67 -5.85 -12.33
C MET A 301 7.71 -5.28 -11.36
N THR A 302 7.98 -3.98 -11.36
CA THR A 302 8.97 -3.38 -10.44
C THR A 302 8.52 -3.37 -8.99
N VAL A 303 7.22 -3.48 -8.76
CA VAL A 303 6.58 -3.49 -7.43
C VAL A 303 5.81 -4.80 -7.16
N LEU A 304 6.09 -5.86 -7.93
CA LEU A 304 5.44 -7.18 -7.84
C LEU A 304 3.92 -7.15 -8.09
N ALA A 305 3.41 -6.11 -8.72
CA ALA A 305 1.97 -5.92 -8.97
C ALA A 305 1.53 -6.37 -10.37
N ASP A 306 2.34 -7.14 -11.10
CA ASP A 306 2.04 -7.58 -12.46
C ASP A 306 0.89 -8.60 -12.54
N PHE A 307 0.48 -9.19 -11.41
CA PHE A 307 -0.72 -10.03 -11.32
C PHE A 307 -2.01 -9.27 -11.67
N ILE A 308 -2.03 -7.94 -11.53
CA ILE A 308 -3.18 -7.10 -11.90
C ILE A 308 -3.54 -7.27 -13.39
N PHE A 309 -2.55 -7.56 -14.25
CA PHE A 309 -2.75 -7.78 -15.68
C PHE A 309 -3.10 -9.22 -16.05
N LEU A 310 -3.02 -10.19 -15.14
CA LEU A 310 -3.29 -11.61 -15.45
C LEU A 310 -4.75 -11.88 -15.82
N GLY A 311 -5.69 -11.05 -15.34
CA GLY A 311 -7.10 -11.14 -15.70
C GLY A 311 -7.42 -10.79 -17.16
N HIS A 312 -6.52 -10.11 -17.85
CA HIS A 312 -6.67 -9.73 -19.27
C HIS A 312 -6.06 -10.75 -20.26
N GLN A 313 -5.30 -11.73 -19.77
CA GLN A 313 -4.71 -12.78 -20.60
C GLN A 313 -5.57 -14.06 -20.51
N GLN A 314 -6.09 -14.53 -21.64
CA GLN A 314 -7.00 -15.69 -21.76
C GLN A 314 -6.40 -17.03 -21.28
N THR A 315 -5.15 -17.10 -20.87
CA THR A 315 -4.42 -18.33 -20.54
C THR A 315 -3.62 -18.25 -19.24
N GLY A 316 -4.09 -17.51 -18.23
CA GLY A 316 -3.46 -17.47 -16.91
C GLY A 316 -3.80 -18.72 -16.07
N SER A 317 -2.81 -19.52 -15.66
CA SER A 317 -3.03 -20.57 -14.65
C SER A 317 -3.41 -19.93 -13.32
N TRP A 318 -4.51 -20.36 -12.72
CA TRP A 318 -4.98 -19.92 -11.37
C TRP A 318 -3.85 -20.03 -10.32
N ALA A 319 -3.06 -21.12 -10.36
CA ALA A 319 -1.94 -21.32 -9.44
C ALA A 319 -0.87 -20.22 -9.54
N LEU A 320 -0.51 -19.79 -10.76
CA LEU A 320 0.48 -18.72 -10.96
C LEU A 320 -0.03 -17.35 -10.47
N SER A 321 -1.33 -17.12 -10.54
CA SER A 321 -1.96 -15.89 -10.02
C SER A 321 -1.92 -15.88 -8.50
N SER A 322 -2.22 -17.01 -7.85
CA SER A 322 -2.17 -17.17 -6.39
C SER A 322 -0.77 -16.92 -5.83
N ASP A 323 0.27 -17.55 -6.42
CA ASP A 323 1.66 -17.39 -5.97
C ASP A 323 2.16 -15.94 -6.07
N LYS A 324 1.75 -15.21 -7.11
CA LYS A 324 2.13 -13.79 -7.27
C LYS A 324 1.40 -12.88 -6.28
N THR A 325 0.14 -13.16 -5.99
CA THR A 325 -0.63 -12.43 -4.97
C THR A 325 -0.01 -12.61 -3.60
N GLU A 326 0.39 -13.84 -3.25
CA GLU A 326 1.08 -14.14 -1.99
C GLU A 326 2.40 -13.40 -1.86
N LEU A 327 3.24 -13.36 -2.92
CA LEU A 327 4.48 -12.57 -2.92
C LEU A 327 4.23 -11.07 -2.76
N PHE A 328 3.16 -10.57 -3.36
CA PHE A 328 2.78 -9.15 -3.21
C PHE A 328 2.30 -8.85 -1.78
N ALA A 329 1.46 -9.70 -1.20
CA ALA A 329 1.01 -9.58 0.18
C ALA A 329 2.18 -9.64 1.17
N MET A 330 3.13 -10.56 0.96
CA MET A 330 4.37 -10.64 1.75
C MET A 330 5.20 -9.35 1.64
N ALA A 331 5.32 -8.76 0.45
CA ALA A 331 6.00 -7.48 0.27
C ALA A 331 5.27 -6.33 0.98
N CYS A 332 3.94 -6.33 0.97
CA CYS A 332 3.12 -5.39 1.71
C CYS A 332 3.27 -5.56 3.24
N GLY A 333 3.34 -6.80 3.74
CA GLY A 333 3.63 -7.11 5.15
C GLY A 333 4.94 -6.48 5.61
N ALA A 334 5.99 -6.59 4.80
CA ALA A 334 7.27 -5.96 5.12
C ALA A 334 7.20 -4.42 5.25
N PHE A 335 6.24 -3.76 4.61
CA PHE A 335 6.03 -2.32 4.82
C PHE A 335 5.32 -2.02 6.14
N LEU A 336 4.41 -2.89 6.58
CA LEU A 336 3.80 -2.78 7.91
C LEU A 336 4.83 -3.04 9.01
N ASP A 337 5.73 -4.01 8.84
CA ASP A 337 6.86 -4.26 9.74
C ASP A 337 7.69 -2.99 9.94
N ILE A 338 8.02 -2.27 8.86
CA ILE A 338 8.76 -1.00 8.95
C ILE A 338 8.02 0.03 9.81
N ILE A 339 6.70 0.11 9.68
CA ILE A 339 5.89 1.02 10.48
C ILE A 339 5.95 0.60 11.95
N CYS A 340 5.71 -0.69 12.25
CA CYS A 340 5.79 -1.21 13.61
C CYS A 340 7.17 -0.99 14.24
N GLU A 341 8.25 -1.34 13.54
CA GLU A 341 9.63 -1.17 14.01
C GLU A 341 9.96 0.31 14.31
N THR A 342 9.48 1.23 13.46
CA THR A 342 9.68 2.66 13.68
C THR A 342 8.96 3.13 14.95
N PHE A 343 7.71 2.72 15.17
CA PHE A 343 7.00 3.04 16.42
C PHE A 343 7.65 2.37 17.61
N ASN A 344 8.07 1.13 17.52
CA ASN A 344 8.70 0.38 18.60
C ASN A 344 10.08 0.94 18.99
N SER A 345 10.78 1.58 18.06
CA SER A 345 12.09 2.18 18.34
C SER A 345 12.06 3.68 18.64
N GLN A 346 11.20 4.45 17.96
CA GLN A 346 11.23 5.92 18.01
C GLN A 346 9.98 6.53 18.63
N GLY A 347 8.86 5.83 18.69
CA GLY A 347 7.56 6.35 19.12
C GLY A 347 7.17 5.96 20.54
N ILE A 348 7.15 4.67 20.82
CA ILE A 348 6.65 4.10 22.09
C ILE A 348 7.62 4.34 23.25
N PRO A 349 8.94 4.05 23.13
CA PRO A 349 9.83 4.26 24.24
C PRO A 349 9.83 5.71 24.78
N PRO A 350 9.96 6.76 23.95
CA PRO A 350 9.89 8.14 24.45
C PRO A 350 8.53 8.50 25.07
N LEU A 351 7.42 7.90 24.58
CA LEU A 351 6.09 8.12 25.13
C LEU A 351 5.98 7.54 26.56
N ILE A 352 6.50 6.35 26.78
CA ILE A 352 6.52 5.71 28.11
C ILE A 352 7.49 6.44 29.04
N ASP A 353 8.70 6.80 28.57
CA ASP A 353 9.72 7.46 29.37
C ASP A 353 9.27 8.83 29.89
N ILE A 354 8.54 9.61 29.10
CA ILE A 354 7.98 10.91 29.54
C ILE A 354 6.94 10.76 30.65
N ASN A 355 6.35 9.57 30.79
CA ASN A 355 5.43 9.17 31.85
C ASN A 355 6.09 8.20 32.86
N GLY A 356 7.42 8.14 32.89
CA GLY A 356 8.19 7.14 33.63
C GLY A 356 7.87 7.02 35.11
N ASP A 357 7.40 8.10 35.79
CA ASP A 357 6.95 8.00 37.18
C ASP A 357 5.71 7.12 37.35
N HIS A 358 4.83 7.10 36.34
CA HIS A 358 3.62 6.27 36.33
C HIS A 358 3.91 4.81 35.94
N PHE A 359 4.80 4.60 34.97
CA PHE A 359 5.15 3.27 34.45
C PHE A 359 6.39 2.65 35.08
N LYS A 360 6.75 3.08 36.28
CA LYS A 360 7.82 2.42 37.05
C LYS A 360 7.50 0.94 37.25
N GLY A 361 8.44 0.08 36.84
CA GLY A 361 8.36 -1.36 37.11
C GLY A 361 7.77 -2.17 35.94
N ILE A 362 7.64 -1.57 34.76
CA ILE A 362 7.42 -2.38 33.53
C ILE A 362 8.64 -3.26 33.25
N THR A 363 8.41 -4.42 32.68
CA THR A 363 9.44 -5.39 32.32
C THR A 363 10.18 -4.96 31.05
N ASP A 364 9.41 -4.58 30.01
CA ASP A 364 9.90 -4.08 28.73
C ASP A 364 8.86 -3.10 28.15
N TYR A 365 9.22 -2.35 27.12
CA TYR A 365 8.28 -1.47 26.44
C TYR A 365 7.20 -2.29 25.70
N PRO A 366 5.94 -1.79 25.66
CA PRO A 366 4.93 -2.35 24.80
C PRO A 366 5.37 -2.34 23.34
N LYS A 367 4.91 -3.30 22.56
CA LYS A 367 5.28 -3.43 21.14
C LYS A 367 4.05 -3.32 20.25
N MET A 368 4.15 -2.47 19.23
CA MET A 368 3.17 -2.42 18.16
C MET A 368 3.42 -3.59 17.21
N THR A 369 2.35 -4.30 16.90
CA THR A 369 2.29 -5.40 15.92
C THR A 369 1.13 -5.14 14.96
N HIS A 370 1.12 -5.85 13.84
CA HIS A 370 0.05 -5.75 12.86
C HIS A 370 -0.54 -7.14 12.59
N GLY A 371 -1.80 -7.18 12.15
CA GLY A 371 -2.44 -8.39 11.65
C GLY A 371 -1.90 -8.81 10.29
N ASP A 372 -2.27 -10.01 9.85
CA ASP A 372 -1.94 -10.52 8.52
C ASP A 372 -2.70 -9.74 7.45
N ILE A 373 -2.06 -9.51 6.29
CA ILE A 373 -2.67 -8.84 5.13
C ILE A 373 -3.56 -9.82 4.35
N GLU A 374 -3.23 -11.11 4.38
CA GLU A 374 -4.02 -12.14 3.74
C GLU A 374 -5.17 -12.57 4.65
N ASP A 375 -6.38 -12.61 4.11
CA ASP A 375 -7.46 -13.40 4.69
C ASP A 375 -6.97 -14.84 4.80
N VAL A 376 -6.79 -15.30 6.03
CA VAL A 376 -6.40 -16.68 6.29
C VAL A 376 -7.44 -17.56 5.63
N ASP A 377 -7.01 -18.40 4.67
CA ASP A 377 -7.92 -19.35 4.01
C ASP A 377 -8.51 -20.30 5.05
N ILE A 378 -9.69 -19.93 5.57
CA ILE A 378 -10.42 -20.66 6.61
C ILE A 378 -10.53 -22.15 6.27
N THR A 379 -10.61 -22.48 4.97
CA THR A 379 -10.70 -23.87 4.50
C THR A 379 -9.39 -24.61 4.75
N LYS A 380 -8.25 -23.98 4.49
CA LYS A 380 -6.91 -24.55 4.78
C LYS A 380 -6.69 -24.68 6.29
N VAL A 381 -7.04 -23.65 7.07
CA VAL A 381 -6.94 -23.69 8.55
C VAL A 381 -7.84 -24.78 9.11
N ALA A 382 -9.09 -24.85 8.69
CA ALA A 382 -10.02 -25.89 9.15
C ALA A 382 -9.52 -27.30 8.80
N ALA A 383 -8.94 -27.50 7.62
CA ALA A 383 -8.34 -28.77 7.23
C ALA A 383 -7.12 -29.09 8.11
N TYR A 384 -6.22 -28.13 8.30
CA TYR A 384 -5.03 -28.27 9.15
C TYR A 384 -5.40 -28.60 10.60
N VAL A 385 -6.30 -27.82 11.21
CA VAL A 385 -6.77 -28.04 12.59
C VAL A 385 -7.44 -29.43 12.72
N ARG A 386 -8.29 -29.82 11.76
CA ARG A 386 -8.92 -31.13 11.74
C ARG A 386 -7.89 -32.26 11.67
N ASP A 387 -6.91 -32.13 10.77
CA ASP A 387 -5.91 -33.18 10.54
C ASP A 387 -4.96 -33.30 11.75
N MET A 388 -4.52 -32.18 12.33
CA MET A 388 -3.65 -32.18 13.54
C MET A 388 -4.40 -32.64 14.79
N THR A 389 -5.69 -32.32 14.92
CA THR A 389 -6.55 -32.83 16.00
C THR A 389 -6.82 -34.31 15.81
N GLY A 390 -7.04 -34.77 14.55
CA GLY A 390 -7.31 -36.15 14.22
C GLY A 390 -6.16 -37.10 14.55
N ILE A 391 -4.90 -36.66 14.44
CA ILE A 391 -3.70 -37.43 14.82
C ILE A 391 -3.25 -37.18 16.27
N GLY A 392 -3.98 -36.35 17.03
CA GLY A 392 -3.72 -36.11 18.45
C GLY A 392 -2.53 -35.20 18.77
N ILE A 393 -1.98 -34.47 17.79
CA ILE A 393 -0.91 -33.52 18.01
C ILE A 393 -1.44 -32.20 18.60
N LEU A 394 -2.62 -31.74 18.13
CA LEU A 394 -3.32 -30.59 18.65
C LEU A 394 -4.52 -31.03 19.51
N VAL A 395 -4.61 -30.51 20.71
CA VAL A 395 -5.77 -30.66 21.56
C VAL A 395 -6.51 -29.32 21.53
N PRO A 396 -7.77 -29.29 21.02
CA PRO A 396 -8.54 -28.05 21.02
C PRO A 396 -8.67 -27.49 22.43
N ASP A 397 -8.21 -26.28 22.65
CA ASP A 397 -8.32 -25.54 23.90
C ASP A 397 -9.05 -24.21 23.64
N ASP A 398 -9.22 -23.41 24.69
CA ASP A 398 -9.88 -22.11 24.61
C ASP A 398 -9.13 -21.14 23.68
N GLY A 399 -7.79 -21.15 23.70
CA GLY A 399 -6.97 -20.30 22.84
C GLY A 399 -7.12 -20.63 21.35
N LEU A 400 -7.21 -21.93 21.00
CA LEU A 400 -7.48 -22.35 19.63
C LEU A 400 -8.89 -21.96 19.17
N GLU A 401 -9.89 -22.03 20.06
CA GLU A 401 -11.24 -21.58 19.72
C GLU A 401 -11.27 -20.07 19.47
N ASP A 402 -10.63 -19.27 20.33
CA ASP A 402 -10.56 -17.83 20.18
C ASP A 402 -9.83 -17.44 18.89
N TYR A 403 -8.73 -18.12 18.56
CA TYR A 403 -8.03 -17.95 17.29
C TYR A 403 -8.91 -18.25 16.08
N ILE A 404 -9.66 -19.38 16.09
CA ILE A 404 -10.57 -19.75 14.99
C ILE A 404 -11.71 -18.74 14.87
N ARG A 405 -12.23 -18.21 15.99
CA ARG A 405 -13.26 -17.16 15.98
C ARG A 405 -12.74 -15.87 15.37
N GLN A 406 -11.54 -15.46 15.72
CA GLN A 406 -10.88 -14.29 15.16
C GLN A 406 -10.66 -14.43 13.65
N VAL A 407 -10.06 -15.53 13.22
CA VAL A 407 -9.80 -15.82 11.79
C VAL A 407 -11.11 -15.98 10.99
N GLY A 408 -12.14 -16.55 11.62
CA GLY A 408 -13.46 -16.76 11.00
C GLY A 408 -14.39 -15.54 11.07
N HIS A 409 -13.93 -14.40 11.61
CA HIS A 409 -14.76 -13.21 11.91
C HIS A 409 -16.05 -13.57 12.66
N LEU A 410 -15.97 -14.55 13.57
CA LEU A 410 -17.09 -14.98 14.40
C LEU A 410 -17.20 -14.06 15.64
N PRO A 411 -18.41 -13.89 16.20
CA PRO A 411 -18.57 -13.11 17.44
C PRO A 411 -17.68 -13.64 18.57
N GLU A 412 -17.19 -12.70 19.37
CA GLU A 412 -16.45 -13.04 20.59
C GLU A 412 -17.28 -13.97 21.51
N ARG A 413 -16.57 -14.77 22.31
CA ARG A 413 -17.21 -15.68 23.26
C ARG A 413 -17.97 -14.86 24.31
N THR A 414 -19.24 -15.17 24.49
CA THR A 414 -20.03 -14.64 25.63
C THR A 414 -19.89 -15.57 26.81
N THR A 415 -20.10 -15.04 28.03
CA THR A 415 -20.06 -15.81 29.30
C THR A 415 -21.03 -17.00 29.36
N ASP A 416 -22.01 -17.04 28.47
CA ASP A 416 -22.98 -18.16 28.31
C ASP A 416 -22.52 -19.18 27.23
N THR A 417 -21.39 -18.99 26.60
CA THR A 417 -20.90 -19.93 25.58
C THR A 417 -20.25 -21.13 26.29
N ARG A 418 -20.69 -22.33 25.95
CA ARG A 418 -20.15 -23.58 26.51
C ARG A 418 -18.65 -23.68 26.25
N THR A 419 -17.91 -24.15 27.24
CA THR A 419 -16.48 -24.40 27.08
C THR A 419 -16.25 -25.66 26.22
N PRO A 420 -15.09 -25.79 25.53
CA PRO A 420 -14.77 -27.00 24.77
C PRO A 420 -14.81 -28.29 25.61
N ASP A 421 -14.48 -28.20 26.88
CA ASP A 421 -14.49 -29.32 27.79
C ASP A 421 -15.92 -29.76 28.17
N GLU A 422 -16.83 -28.84 28.40
CA GLU A 422 -18.26 -29.11 28.60
C GLU A 422 -18.89 -29.77 27.36
N ALA A 423 -18.54 -29.26 26.16
CA ALA A 423 -19.02 -29.88 24.91
C ALA A 423 -18.45 -31.28 24.69
N ARG A 424 -17.24 -31.58 25.19
CA ARG A 424 -16.64 -32.93 25.16
C ARG A 424 -17.29 -33.86 26.13
N GLU A 425 -17.61 -33.43 27.34
CA GLU A 425 -18.31 -34.21 28.33
C GLU A 425 -19.74 -34.56 27.88
N GLU A 426 -20.43 -33.61 27.28
CA GLU A 426 -21.75 -33.88 26.69
C GLU A 426 -21.69 -34.93 25.57
N ARG A 427 -20.69 -34.85 24.66
CA ARG A 427 -20.52 -35.88 23.61
C ARG A 427 -20.14 -37.23 24.17
N LYS A 428 -19.34 -37.30 25.25
CA LYS A 428 -19.05 -38.55 25.93
C LYS A 428 -20.30 -39.15 26.58
N ASN A 429 -21.14 -38.29 27.18
CA ASN A 429 -22.39 -38.70 27.81
C ASN A 429 -23.46 -39.14 26.78
N GLN A 430 -23.48 -38.52 25.58
CA GLN A 430 -24.38 -38.92 24.49
C GLN A 430 -23.97 -40.24 23.79
N ASN A 431 -22.68 -40.61 23.86
CA ASN A 431 -22.15 -41.84 23.26
C ASN A 431 -22.02 -43.00 24.26
N GLN A 432 -22.44 -42.85 25.51
CA GLN A 432 -22.57 -43.98 26.44
C GLN A 432 -23.81 -44.80 26.07
N PRO A 433 -23.69 -46.13 25.82
CA PRO A 433 -24.86 -46.97 25.63
C PRO A 433 -25.71 -46.93 26.91
N PRO A 434 -27.02 -46.96 26.81
CA PRO A 434 -27.89 -46.92 27.97
C PRO A 434 -27.53 -48.07 28.93
N GLU A 435 -27.23 -47.72 30.20
CA GLU A 435 -27.01 -48.68 31.26
C GLU A 435 -28.25 -49.64 31.37
N ASN A 436 -28.00 -50.89 31.10
CA ASN A 436 -29.01 -51.97 31.30
C ASN A 436 -29.33 -52.07 32.80
N ASN A 437 -30.38 -51.42 33.20
CA ASN A 437 -31.04 -51.78 34.49
C ASN A 437 -31.67 -53.13 34.36
N THR A 438 -30.97 -54.18 34.79
CA THR A 438 -31.51 -55.53 35.04
C THR A 438 -32.42 -55.46 36.24
N ALA A 439 -33.69 -55.20 36.00
CA ALA A 439 -34.75 -55.59 36.95
C ALA A 439 -35.28 -56.96 36.52
N THR A 440 -35.06 -57.94 37.38
CA THR A 440 -35.60 -59.30 37.35
C THR A 440 -37.13 -59.30 37.27
N GLY A 441 -37.71 -59.86 36.20
CA GLY A 441 -39.15 -60.17 36.07
C GLY A 441 -39.35 -61.25 35.03
N LYS A 442 -39.90 -62.37 35.48
CA LYS A 442 -40.17 -63.61 34.79
C LYS A 442 -41.09 -63.48 33.56
N GLY A 443 -40.71 -64.17 32.49
CA GLY A 443 -41.56 -65.09 31.68
C GLY A 443 -42.59 -64.45 30.78
N GLU A 444 -42.40 -64.65 29.49
CA GLU A 444 -43.27 -65.41 28.62
C GLU A 444 -42.76 -65.33 27.18
N ASN A 445 -42.83 -66.45 26.50
CA ASN A 445 -42.48 -66.64 25.09
C ASN A 445 -43.47 -65.86 24.24
N ASP A 446 -43.00 -65.21 23.23
CA ASP A 446 -43.71 -64.97 21.98
C ASP A 446 -42.74 -64.85 20.79
N ASP A 447 -43.14 -65.53 19.72
CA ASP A 447 -42.47 -65.78 18.46
C ASP A 447 -42.28 -64.51 17.63
N PRO A 448 -41.27 -64.47 16.72
CA PRO A 448 -41.03 -63.29 15.88
C PRO A 448 -41.78 -63.38 14.53
N GLU A 449 -42.98 -62.88 14.47
CA GLU A 449 -43.68 -62.58 13.23
C GLU A 449 -44.45 -61.26 13.42
N ASP A 450 -43.93 -60.17 12.83
CA ASP A 450 -44.70 -59.18 12.12
C ASP A 450 -43.80 -57.91 11.88
N ILE A 451 -43.08 -57.92 10.73
CA ILE A 451 -42.52 -56.70 10.16
C ILE A 451 -43.52 -56.22 9.11
N PRO A 452 -44.10 -55.04 9.25
CA PRO A 452 -45.08 -54.53 8.30
C PRO A 452 -44.48 -54.42 6.87
N ASP A 453 -45.28 -54.81 5.89
CA ASP A 453 -44.90 -54.94 4.47
C ASP A 453 -44.41 -53.62 3.85
N ASP A 454 -44.74 -52.51 4.44
CA ASP A 454 -44.30 -51.18 3.96
C ASP A 454 -42.78 -50.95 4.05
N ILE A 455 -42.14 -51.60 5.06
CA ILE A 455 -40.66 -51.46 5.24
C ILE A 455 -39.93 -52.41 4.28
N ARG A 456 -40.53 -53.57 3.89
CA ARG A 456 -39.94 -54.45 2.87
C ARG A 456 -39.97 -53.87 1.46
N GLN A 457 -40.97 -53.05 1.12
CA GLN A 457 -41.08 -52.45 -0.19
C GLN A 457 -40.14 -51.23 -0.34
N ALA A 458 -39.88 -50.49 0.73
CA ALA A 458 -38.93 -49.35 0.71
C ALA A 458 -37.46 -49.79 0.53
N ALA A 459 -37.07 -50.93 1.09
CA ALA A 459 -35.73 -51.51 0.93
C ALA A 459 -35.45 -52.03 -0.49
N LYS A 460 -36.48 -52.67 -1.13
CA LYS A 460 -36.35 -53.16 -2.52
C LYS A 460 -36.28 -52.05 -3.58
N ARG A 461 -36.85 -50.87 -3.34
CA ARG A 461 -36.76 -49.72 -4.26
C ARG A 461 -35.40 -48.97 -4.21
N ARG A 462 -34.61 -49.17 -3.17
CA ARG A 462 -33.27 -48.58 -3.05
C ARG A 462 -32.12 -49.42 -3.63
N LEU A 463 -32.33 -50.74 -3.78
CA LEU A 463 -31.35 -51.70 -4.29
C LEU A 463 -31.44 -51.95 -5.81
N GLY A 464 -32.39 -51.33 -6.50
CA GLY A 464 -32.60 -51.49 -7.96
C GLY A 464 -32.16 -50.30 -8.82
N ARG A 465 -31.34 -49.38 -8.26
CA ARG A 465 -30.69 -48.29 -9.00
C ARG A 465 -29.25 -48.13 -8.51
N LEU A 466 -28.43 -49.02 -8.90
CA LEU A 466 -26.97 -48.87 -9.07
C LEU A 466 -26.63 -49.45 -10.42
#